data_2369b634fb748cd89329076fd330a66e
#
_entry.id   2369b634fb748cd89329076fd330a66e
#
_cell.length_a   1.000
_cell.length_b   1.000
_cell.length_c   1.000
_cell.angle_alpha   90.00
_cell.angle_beta   90.00
_cell.angle_gamma   90.00
#
_symmetry.space_group_name_H-M   'P 1'
#
loop_
_entity.id
_entity.type
_entity.pdbx_description
1 polymer ?
#
loop_
_entity_poly.entity_id
_entity_poly.type
_entity_poly.pdbx_seq_one_letter_code
_entity_poly.pdbx_strand_id
1 'polypeptide(L)'
;MLTSELGCCYISNTVSSLNLLAEKECSQVRSTVYELKELWLKRNPDIPFYTLGAASYLDAAIEPQDYYSKALLYNPILCDRLGWLYERLADRLAQLLKARTSYHQNYALPGFHVYLACKLFEQPIASIHCDSQYKLINWESGDRTDFNNPISFTLAISLPKFGGGLNTWNLHHQEIANISRSEFVQLVKSRTKTYYPYQIGELILHSGHTVHQIAPAKNIQPDDERITLQGHALFSQGSWQIYW
;
A
#
# COMPACT_ATOMS: atom_id res chain seq x y z
N MET A 1 27.54 22.50 -16.58
CA MET A 1 26.34 22.86 -15.82
C MET A 1 25.16 22.29 -16.57
N LEU A 2 24.67 21.11 -16.13
CA LEU A 2 23.43 20.50 -16.63
C LEU A 2 22.48 20.55 -15.45
N THR A 3 21.56 21.50 -15.49
CA THR A 3 20.44 21.62 -14.55
C THR A 3 19.50 20.46 -14.78
N SER A 4 19.39 19.58 -13.81
CA SER A 4 18.38 18.52 -13.78
C SER A 4 17.02 19.13 -13.43
N GLU A 5 16.31 19.64 -14.43
CA GLU A 5 14.90 19.97 -14.34
C GLU A 5 14.05 18.68 -14.47
N LEU A 6 14.12 17.81 -13.51
CA LEU A 6 13.07 16.85 -13.24
C LEU A 6 12.26 17.43 -12.09
N GLY A 7 11.21 18.19 -12.44
CA GLY A 7 10.24 18.74 -11.49
C GLY A 7 9.39 17.64 -10.83
N CYS A 8 10.03 16.72 -10.13
CA CYS A 8 9.38 15.71 -9.36
C CYS A 8 8.88 16.36 -8.07
N CYS A 9 7.56 16.39 -7.86
CA CYS A 9 6.99 16.81 -6.58
C CYS A 9 7.47 15.87 -5.49
N TYR A 10 8.37 16.35 -4.65
CA TYR A 10 8.82 15.66 -3.45
C TYR A 10 7.60 15.48 -2.52
N ILE A 11 7.19 14.25 -2.29
CA ILE A 11 6.32 13.98 -1.14
C ILE A 11 7.24 14.07 0.08
N SER A 12 7.14 15.20 0.80
CA SER A 12 7.82 15.34 2.08
C SER A 12 7.43 14.19 3.01
N ASN A 13 8.15 13.98 4.13
CA ASN A 13 7.83 12.96 5.14
C ASN A 13 6.43 13.12 5.77
N THR A 14 5.54 13.91 5.18
CA THR A 14 4.16 14.16 5.60
C THR A 14 3.23 13.15 4.94
N VAL A 15 2.36 12.59 5.77
CA VAL A 15 1.21 11.83 5.28
C VAL A 15 0.22 12.81 4.65
N SER A 16 -0.17 12.55 3.42
CA SER A 16 -1.19 13.33 2.71
C SER A 16 -2.44 12.48 2.54
N SER A 17 -3.62 13.11 2.58
CA SER A 17 -4.88 12.43 2.35
C SER A 17 -5.78 13.20 1.39
N LEU A 18 -6.61 12.48 0.68
CA LEU A 18 -7.62 13.05 -0.22
C LEU A 18 -8.83 12.12 -0.35
N ASN A 19 -10.01 12.68 -0.48
CA ASN A 19 -11.21 11.91 -0.79
C ASN A 19 -11.17 11.43 -2.25
N LEU A 20 -11.20 10.11 -2.43
CA LEU A 20 -11.21 9.45 -3.74
C LEU A 20 -12.58 8.90 -4.10
N LEU A 21 -13.27 8.30 -3.13
CA LEU A 21 -14.56 7.63 -3.30
C LEU A 21 -15.60 8.19 -2.34
N ALA A 22 -16.84 8.26 -2.80
CA ALA A 22 -17.98 8.44 -1.93
C ALA A 22 -18.32 7.12 -1.20
N GLU A 23 -19.04 7.20 -0.08
CA GLU A 23 -19.41 6.03 0.73
C GLU A 23 -20.16 4.96 -0.08
N LYS A 24 -21.07 5.37 -0.97
CA LYS A 24 -21.79 4.46 -1.87
C LYS A 24 -20.84 3.72 -2.81
N GLU A 25 -19.81 4.37 -3.31
CA GLU A 25 -18.80 3.76 -4.18
C GLU A 25 -17.92 2.79 -3.41
N CYS A 26 -17.56 3.12 -2.16
CA CYS A 26 -16.88 2.18 -1.26
C CYS A 26 -17.73 0.93 -1.00
N SER A 27 -19.03 1.08 -0.80
CA SER A 27 -19.96 -0.04 -0.66
C SER A 27 -20.00 -0.91 -1.91
N GLN A 28 -19.95 -0.31 -3.10
CA GLN A 28 -19.88 -1.02 -4.38
C GLN A 28 -18.56 -1.81 -4.51
N VAL A 29 -17.43 -1.17 -4.23
CA VAL A 29 -16.11 -1.83 -4.23
C VAL A 29 -16.08 -2.98 -3.24
N ARG A 30 -16.59 -2.75 -2.01
CA ARG A 30 -16.70 -3.79 -0.98
C ARG A 30 -17.49 -5.01 -1.48
N SER A 31 -18.65 -4.78 -2.10
CA SER A 31 -19.47 -5.86 -2.67
C SER A 31 -18.71 -6.64 -3.72
N THR A 32 -18.02 -5.96 -4.64
CA THR A 32 -17.19 -6.61 -5.66
C THR A 32 -16.04 -7.42 -5.05
N VAL A 33 -15.38 -6.91 -4.02
CA VAL A 33 -14.34 -7.66 -3.29
C VAL A 33 -14.91 -8.95 -2.69
N TYR A 34 -16.11 -8.92 -2.13
CA TYR A 34 -16.78 -10.11 -1.59
C TYR A 34 -17.26 -11.09 -2.68
N GLU A 35 -17.72 -10.61 -3.82
CA GLU A 35 -18.06 -11.45 -4.98
C GLU A 35 -16.83 -12.24 -5.47
N LEU A 36 -15.65 -11.71 -5.28
CA LEU A 36 -14.38 -12.35 -5.62
C LEU A 36 -13.75 -13.14 -4.45
N LYS A 37 -14.52 -13.47 -3.42
CA LYS A 37 -14.02 -14.12 -2.19
C LYS A 37 -13.29 -15.44 -2.45
N GLU A 38 -13.72 -16.21 -3.41
CA GLU A 38 -13.08 -17.49 -3.78
C GLU A 38 -11.63 -17.29 -4.32
N LEU A 39 -11.29 -16.06 -4.70
CA LEU A 39 -9.95 -15.68 -5.15
C LEU A 39 -9.08 -15.08 -4.03
N TRP A 40 -9.60 -14.97 -2.82
CA TRP A 40 -8.81 -14.45 -1.70
C TRP A 40 -7.71 -15.42 -1.30
N LEU A 41 -6.50 -14.91 -1.22
CA LEU A 41 -5.34 -15.67 -0.74
C LEU A 41 -5.20 -15.49 0.76
N LYS A 42 -5.38 -16.57 1.53
CA LYS A 42 -5.14 -16.56 2.98
C LYS A 42 -3.64 -16.40 3.24
N ARG A 43 -3.27 -15.38 4.01
CA ARG A 43 -1.86 -14.99 4.22
C ARG A 43 -1.30 -15.42 5.57
N ASN A 44 -2.17 -15.80 6.49
CA ASN A 44 -1.77 -16.29 7.80
C ASN A 44 -2.69 -17.45 8.20
N PRO A 45 -2.17 -18.59 8.69
CA PRO A 45 -2.98 -19.73 9.08
C PRO A 45 -3.87 -19.44 10.29
N ASP A 46 -3.40 -18.60 11.23
CA ASP A 46 -3.99 -18.41 12.54
C ASP A 46 -4.96 -17.22 12.59
N ILE A 47 -4.82 -16.27 11.68
CA ILE A 47 -5.64 -15.06 11.67
C ILE A 47 -6.33 -14.86 10.31
N PRO A 48 -7.54 -14.29 10.29
CA PRO A 48 -8.30 -14.07 9.07
C PRO A 48 -7.80 -12.85 8.28
N PHE A 49 -6.55 -12.95 7.81
CA PHE A 49 -5.92 -11.99 6.92
C PHE A 49 -5.77 -12.58 5.53
N TYR A 50 -6.31 -11.87 4.54
CA TYR A 50 -6.33 -12.27 3.14
C TYR A 50 -5.87 -11.12 2.25
N THR A 51 -5.45 -11.48 1.01
CA THR A 51 -5.28 -10.53 -0.09
C THR A 51 -6.11 -10.95 -1.29
N LEU A 52 -6.60 -9.97 -2.04
CA LEU A 52 -7.13 -10.16 -3.38
C LEU A 52 -6.21 -9.42 -4.34
N GLY A 53 -5.50 -10.17 -5.20
CA GLY A 53 -4.39 -9.69 -6.02
C GLY A 53 -3.03 -10.21 -5.53
N ALA A 54 -1.96 -9.92 -6.27
CA ALA A 54 -0.59 -10.32 -5.95
C ALA A 54 0.15 -9.18 -5.23
N ALA A 55 0.67 -9.46 -4.05
CA ALA A 55 1.42 -8.49 -3.24
C ALA A 55 2.91 -8.81 -3.30
N SER A 56 3.74 -7.92 -3.84
CA SER A 56 5.17 -8.16 -4.03
C SER A 56 5.89 -8.58 -2.73
N TYR A 57 5.58 -7.93 -1.61
CA TYR A 57 6.22 -8.22 -0.32
C TYR A 57 5.83 -9.59 0.30
N LEU A 58 4.75 -10.23 -0.19
CA LEU A 58 4.31 -11.56 0.23
C LEU A 58 4.68 -12.63 -0.81
N ASP A 59 4.44 -12.32 -2.08
CA ASP A 59 4.57 -13.29 -3.15
C ASP A 59 6.00 -13.34 -3.72
N ALA A 60 6.61 -12.18 -4.03
CA ALA A 60 7.97 -12.13 -4.53
C ALA A 60 9.04 -12.39 -3.44
N ALA A 61 8.71 -12.20 -2.17
CA ALA A 61 9.63 -12.49 -1.08
C ALA A 61 9.90 -13.99 -0.87
N ILE A 62 8.99 -14.85 -1.33
CA ILE A 62 9.11 -16.31 -1.25
C ILE A 62 9.73 -16.83 -2.56
N GLU A 63 9.08 -16.53 -3.68
CA GLU A 63 9.51 -16.91 -5.01
C GLU A 63 9.13 -15.79 -5.99
N PRO A 64 10.10 -15.06 -6.58
CA PRO A 64 9.80 -13.94 -7.49
C PRO A 64 8.85 -14.33 -8.63
N GLN A 65 8.95 -15.54 -9.18
CA GLN A 65 8.10 -15.99 -10.26
C GLN A 65 6.63 -16.14 -9.86
N ASP A 66 6.36 -16.45 -8.60
CA ASP A 66 5.01 -16.54 -8.04
C ASP A 66 4.27 -15.20 -8.12
N TYR A 67 4.97 -14.11 -7.85
CA TYR A 67 4.40 -12.77 -7.97
C TYR A 67 3.92 -12.46 -9.40
N TYR A 68 4.79 -12.71 -10.39
CA TYR A 68 4.44 -12.45 -11.79
C TYR A 68 3.31 -13.36 -12.30
N SER A 69 3.34 -14.62 -11.93
CA SER A 69 2.29 -15.58 -12.28
C SER A 69 0.94 -15.18 -11.70
N LYS A 70 0.92 -14.72 -10.45
CA LYS A 70 -0.27 -14.20 -9.80
C LYS A 70 -0.72 -12.88 -10.42
N ALA A 71 0.20 -11.97 -10.75
CA ALA A 71 -0.15 -10.72 -11.44
C ALA A 71 -0.86 -11.01 -12.77
N LEU A 72 -0.35 -11.94 -13.58
CA LEU A 72 -1.00 -12.37 -14.83
C LEU A 72 -2.40 -12.93 -14.61
N LEU A 73 -2.63 -13.65 -13.51
CA LEU A 73 -3.94 -14.21 -13.17
C LEU A 73 -4.92 -13.14 -12.67
N TYR A 74 -4.49 -12.29 -11.74
CA TYR A 74 -5.39 -11.37 -11.04
C TYR A 74 -5.66 -10.08 -11.81
N ASN A 75 -4.67 -9.53 -12.53
CA ASN A 75 -4.83 -8.24 -13.19
C ASN A 75 -6.01 -8.18 -14.17
N PRO A 76 -6.24 -9.17 -15.06
CA PRO A 76 -7.41 -9.15 -15.94
C PRO A 76 -8.74 -9.14 -15.18
N ILE A 77 -8.83 -9.92 -14.10
CA ILE A 77 -10.05 -10.02 -13.28
C ILE A 77 -10.31 -8.69 -12.56
N LEU A 78 -9.27 -8.10 -11.97
CA LEU A 78 -9.36 -6.82 -11.27
C LEU A 78 -9.69 -5.68 -12.24
N CYS A 79 -9.10 -5.67 -13.44
CA CYS A 79 -9.43 -4.69 -14.48
C CYS A 79 -10.90 -4.81 -14.94
N ASP A 80 -11.39 -6.02 -15.19
CA ASP A 80 -12.78 -6.25 -15.60
C ASP A 80 -13.78 -5.76 -14.55
N ARG A 81 -13.51 -6.06 -13.29
CA ARG A 81 -14.46 -5.81 -12.20
C ARG A 81 -14.34 -4.40 -11.59
N LEU A 82 -13.15 -3.79 -11.62
CA LEU A 82 -12.82 -2.55 -10.92
C LEU A 82 -12.04 -1.55 -11.80
N GLY A 83 -12.08 -1.68 -13.12
CA GLY A 83 -11.34 -0.82 -14.06
C GLY A 83 -11.58 0.66 -13.81
N TRP A 84 -12.84 1.07 -13.57
CA TRP A 84 -13.20 2.45 -13.25
C TRP A 84 -12.48 2.99 -11.99
N LEU A 85 -12.23 2.12 -10.99
CA LEU A 85 -11.52 2.49 -9.77
C LEU A 85 -10.04 2.73 -10.07
N TYR A 86 -9.43 1.86 -10.87
CA TYR A 86 -8.03 2.01 -11.27
C TYR A 86 -7.80 3.25 -12.14
N GLU A 87 -8.69 3.54 -13.08
CA GLU A 87 -8.64 4.78 -13.87
C GLU A 87 -8.70 6.00 -12.96
N ARG A 88 -9.66 6.07 -12.05
CA ARG A 88 -9.80 7.18 -11.10
C ARG A 88 -8.58 7.31 -10.20
N LEU A 89 -8.04 6.20 -9.71
CA LEU A 89 -6.85 6.21 -8.87
C LEU A 89 -5.63 6.77 -9.63
N ALA A 90 -5.41 6.32 -10.86
CA ALA A 90 -4.33 6.82 -11.70
C ALA A 90 -4.47 8.33 -11.97
N ASP A 91 -5.65 8.79 -12.34
CA ASP A 91 -5.93 10.21 -12.61
C ASP A 91 -5.69 11.08 -11.37
N ARG A 92 -6.14 10.62 -10.20
CA ARG A 92 -5.93 11.37 -8.95
C ARG A 92 -4.48 11.42 -8.52
N LEU A 93 -3.76 10.30 -8.67
CA LEU A 93 -2.33 10.27 -8.43
C LEU A 93 -1.58 11.18 -9.41
N ALA A 94 -1.94 11.19 -10.70
CA ALA A 94 -1.34 12.08 -11.69
C ALA A 94 -1.52 13.56 -11.34
N GLN A 95 -2.72 13.95 -10.90
CA GLN A 95 -3.02 15.31 -10.44
C GLN A 95 -2.18 15.70 -9.22
N LEU A 96 -2.11 14.81 -8.22
CA LEU A 96 -1.38 15.08 -6.98
C LEU A 96 0.13 15.13 -7.19
N LEU A 97 0.65 14.19 -7.97
CA LEU A 97 2.08 14.05 -8.25
C LEU A 97 2.56 14.96 -9.39
N LYS A 98 1.64 15.68 -10.04
CA LYS A 98 1.90 16.60 -11.17
C LYS A 98 2.72 15.95 -12.30
N ALA A 99 2.53 14.66 -12.49
CA ALA A 99 3.21 13.88 -13.52
C ALA A 99 2.30 12.72 -13.96
N ARG A 100 2.55 12.19 -15.16
CA ARG A 100 1.81 11.03 -15.64
C ARG A 100 1.93 9.86 -14.69
N THR A 101 0.86 9.08 -14.57
CA THR A 101 0.84 7.80 -13.87
C THR A 101 0.39 6.70 -14.83
N SER A 102 0.92 5.52 -14.67
CA SER A 102 0.53 4.32 -15.42
C SER A 102 0.69 3.08 -14.56
N TYR A 103 -0.06 2.06 -14.88
CA TYR A 103 0.16 0.72 -14.32
C TYR A 103 1.22 0.01 -15.14
N HIS A 104 2.21 -0.54 -14.47
CA HIS A 104 3.25 -1.30 -15.17
C HIS A 104 2.68 -2.62 -15.67
N GLN A 105 2.81 -2.90 -16.96
CA GLN A 105 2.16 -4.04 -17.63
C GLN A 105 2.52 -5.41 -17.04
N ASN A 106 3.73 -5.55 -16.49
CA ASN A 106 4.25 -6.81 -15.96
C ASN A 106 4.08 -6.96 -14.45
N TYR A 107 3.58 -5.92 -13.76
CA TYR A 107 3.45 -5.94 -12.30
C TYR A 107 2.00 -6.03 -11.87
N ALA A 108 1.78 -6.48 -10.64
CA ALA A 108 0.45 -6.55 -10.08
C ALA A 108 -0.17 -5.16 -9.96
N LEU A 109 -1.44 -5.06 -10.31
CA LEU A 109 -2.27 -3.92 -9.97
C LEU A 109 -2.39 -3.77 -8.46
N PRO A 110 -2.63 -2.55 -7.95
CA PRO A 110 -3.03 -2.37 -6.56
C PRO A 110 -4.10 -3.36 -6.15
N GLY A 111 -3.90 -4.04 -5.05
CA GLY A 111 -4.78 -5.10 -4.60
C GLY A 111 -5.33 -4.85 -3.20
N PHE A 112 -6.14 -5.76 -2.72
CA PHE A 112 -6.85 -5.56 -1.47
C PHE A 112 -6.25 -6.37 -0.33
N HIS A 113 -6.05 -5.71 0.80
CA HIS A 113 -5.93 -6.35 2.09
C HIS A 113 -7.32 -6.50 2.71
N VAL A 114 -7.65 -7.70 3.13
CA VAL A 114 -8.92 -8.03 3.79
C VAL A 114 -8.62 -8.65 5.15
N TYR A 115 -8.97 -7.93 6.20
CA TYR A 115 -8.90 -8.39 7.58
C TYR A 115 -10.34 -8.56 8.08
N LEU A 116 -10.75 -9.78 8.40
CA LEU A 116 -12.04 -10.04 9.04
C LEU A 116 -11.90 -9.98 10.56
N ALA A 117 -13.02 -9.85 11.27
CA ALA A 117 -13.03 -9.68 12.72
C ALA A 117 -12.18 -10.74 13.45
N CYS A 118 -11.20 -10.27 14.20
CA CYS A 118 -10.37 -11.09 15.06
C CYS A 118 -9.78 -10.25 16.19
N LYS A 119 -9.94 -10.71 17.44
CA LYS A 119 -9.42 -10.01 18.62
C LYS A 119 -7.90 -9.77 18.59
N LEU A 120 -7.14 -10.59 17.87
CA LEU A 120 -5.71 -10.38 17.71
C LEU A 120 -5.38 -9.05 17.00
N PHE A 121 -6.28 -8.51 16.18
CA PHE A 121 -6.07 -7.20 15.54
C PHE A 121 -6.19 -6.01 16.49
N GLU A 122 -6.58 -6.21 17.73
CA GLU A 122 -6.45 -5.20 18.79
C GLU A 122 -5.01 -5.04 19.28
N GLN A 123 -4.11 -5.95 18.89
CA GLN A 123 -2.69 -5.90 19.18
C GLN A 123 -1.91 -5.36 17.96
N PRO A 124 -0.71 -4.79 18.16
CA PRO A 124 0.13 -4.31 17.06
C PRO A 124 0.84 -5.48 16.36
N ILE A 125 0.08 -6.34 15.69
CA ILE A 125 0.60 -7.54 15.01
C ILE A 125 1.34 -7.22 13.70
N ALA A 126 1.04 -6.09 13.06
CA ALA A 126 1.77 -5.66 11.89
C ALA A 126 3.19 -5.21 12.27
N SER A 127 4.17 -5.51 11.43
CA SER A 127 5.54 -5.04 11.62
C SER A 127 5.65 -3.53 11.49
N ILE A 128 6.64 -2.95 12.18
CA ILE A 128 7.07 -1.57 11.92
C ILE A 128 8.14 -1.64 10.83
N HIS A 129 7.95 -0.93 9.71
CA HIS A 129 8.80 -1.04 8.53
C HIS A 129 8.76 0.22 7.65
N CYS A 130 9.62 0.23 6.65
CA CYS A 130 9.52 1.06 5.45
C CYS A 130 9.14 0.20 4.26
N ASP A 131 8.48 0.78 3.28
CA ASP A 131 8.12 0.11 2.04
C ASP A 131 9.32 0.07 1.09
N SER A 132 9.90 -1.11 0.94
CA SER A 132 11.03 -1.36 0.04
C SER A 132 10.76 -2.52 -0.93
N GLN A 133 9.49 -2.80 -1.19
CA GLN A 133 9.03 -3.92 -2.02
C GLN A 133 9.54 -3.84 -3.46
N TYR A 134 9.85 -2.63 -3.94
CA TYR A 134 10.48 -2.44 -5.24
C TYR A 134 11.80 -3.22 -5.40
N LYS A 135 12.48 -3.54 -4.30
CA LYS A 135 13.72 -4.35 -4.31
C LYS A 135 13.47 -5.82 -4.61
N LEU A 136 12.23 -6.29 -4.50
CA LEU A 136 11.81 -7.66 -4.77
C LEU A 136 11.34 -7.86 -6.22
N ILE A 137 11.17 -6.77 -6.97
CA ILE A 137 10.68 -6.76 -8.34
C ILE A 137 11.87 -6.54 -9.28
N ASN A 138 11.89 -7.24 -10.38
CA ASN A 138 12.91 -7.05 -11.40
C ASN A 138 12.53 -5.86 -12.31
N TRP A 139 13.09 -4.69 -12.04
CA TRP A 139 12.99 -3.52 -12.91
C TRP A 139 13.89 -3.73 -14.12
N GLU A 140 13.35 -3.55 -15.34
CA GLU A 140 14.09 -3.79 -16.57
C GLU A 140 15.37 -2.93 -16.61
N SER A 141 16.47 -3.55 -17.04
CA SER A 141 17.75 -2.88 -17.14
C SER A 141 17.68 -1.78 -18.21
N GLY A 142 17.98 -0.56 -17.85
CA GLY A 142 17.87 0.62 -18.68
C GLY A 142 16.77 1.57 -18.27
N ASP A 143 15.89 1.17 -17.37
CA ASP A 143 14.91 2.05 -16.79
C ASP A 143 15.58 3.10 -15.91
N ARG A 144 15.28 4.37 -16.20
CA ARG A 144 15.66 5.48 -15.31
C ARG A 144 14.67 5.55 -14.16
N THR A 145 14.77 4.58 -13.24
CA THR A 145 13.87 4.46 -12.10
C THR A 145 14.44 5.18 -10.88
N ASP A 146 13.66 6.06 -10.29
CA ASP A 146 14.03 6.75 -9.06
C ASP A 146 13.67 5.94 -7.83
N PHE A 147 14.61 5.16 -7.33
CA PHE A 147 14.47 4.37 -6.11
C PHE A 147 14.59 5.19 -4.82
N ASN A 148 14.91 6.48 -4.91
CA ASN A 148 15.06 7.34 -3.73
C ASN A 148 13.73 7.96 -3.28
N ASN A 149 12.72 7.95 -4.14
CA ASN A 149 11.43 8.57 -3.88
C ASN A 149 10.24 7.60 -4.10
N PRO A 150 10.23 6.43 -3.47
CA PRO A 150 9.08 5.54 -3.55
C PRO A 150 7.87 6.17 -2.86
N ILE A 151 6.70 5.91 -3.42
CA ILE A 151 5.42 6.31 -2.86
C ILE A 151 4.64 5.07 -2.46
N SER A 152 3.98 5.16 -1.31
CA SER A 152 3.02 4.18 -0.86
C SER A 152 1.66 4.84 -0.65
N PHE A 153 0.61 4.12 -1.01
CA PHE A 153 -0.75 4.61 -0.82
C PHE A 153 -1.69 3.51 -0.32
N THR A 154 -2.70 3.95 0.41
CA THR A 154 -3.77 3.10 0.93
C THR A 154 -5.10 3.81 0.77
N LEU A 155 -6.06 3.17 0.10
CA LEU A 155 -7.45 3.62 0.01
C LEU A 155 -8.30 2.79 0.96
N ALA A 156 -8.97 3.42 1.91
CA ALA A 156 -9.84 2.76 2.86
C ALA A 156 -11.22 2.48 2.24
N ILE A 157 -11.60 1.20 2.14
CA ILE A 157 -12.88 0.75 1.58
C ILE A 157 -13.87 0.40 2.69
N SER A 158 -13.42 -0.33 3.70
CA SER A 158 -14.17 -0.66 4.91
C SER A 158 -13.23 -0.63 6.10
N LEU A 159 -13.72 -0.16 7.24
CA LEU A 159 -12.90 0.02 8.44
C LEU A 159 -13.63 -0.55 9.66
N PRO A 160 -12.89 -1.05 10.66
CA PRO A 160 -13.47 -1.36 11.95
C PRO A 160 -14.01 -0.08 12.59
N LYS A 161 -14.98 -0.21 13.46
CA LYS A 161 -15.63 0.93 14.13
C LYS A 161 -14.63 1.85 14.84
N PHE A 162 -13.52 1.30 15.35
CA PHE A 162 -12.48 2.06 16.03
C PHE A 162 -11.09 1.57 15.66
N GLY A 163 -10.16 2.50 15.45
CA GLY A 163 -8.76 2.18 15.13
C GLY A 163 -8.53 1.85 13.66
N GLY A 164 -7.52 1.04 13.38
CA GLY A 164 -7.23 0.52 12.02
C GLY A 164 -6.59 1.53 11.05
N GLY A 165 -6.12 2.68 11.55
CA GLY A 165 -5.41 3.68 10.74
C GLY A 165 -3.94 3.37 10.55
N LEU A 166 -3.12 4.43 10.46
CA LEU A 166 -1.68 4.37 10.24
C LEU A 166 -0.93 4.99 11.42
N ASN A 167 0.01 4.27 11.98
CA ASN A 167 1.04 4.82 12.83
C ASN A 167 2.28 5.15 11.99
N THR A 168 2.88 6.30 12.20
CA THR A 168 4.17 6.66 11.63
C THR A 168 5.14 7.10 12.71
N TRP A 169 6.42 7.02 12.42
CA TRP A 169 7.48 7.55 13.27
C TRP A 169 8.29 8.58 12.51
N ASN A 170 8.76 9.59 13.20
CA ASN A 170 9.71 10.55 12.63
C ASN A 170 11.09 9.89 12.48
N LEU A 171 11.14 8.94 11.56
CA LEU A 171 12.32 8.14 11.19
C LEU A 171 12.34 7.98 9.68
N HIS A 172 13.52 8.12 9.10
CA HIS A 172 13.75 7.90 7.68
C HIS A 172 14.47 6.56 7.45
N HIS A 173 14.22 5.92 6.31
CA HIS A 173 14.81 4.61 5.97
C HIS A 173 16.36 4.60 6.07
N GLN A 174 17.03 5.72 5.79
CA GLN A 174 18.48 5.85 5.89
C GLN A 174 18.98 5.67 7.33
N GLU A 175 18.19 6.08 8.34
CA GLU A 175 18.55 5.93 9.76
C GLU A 175 18.46 4.47 10.22
N ILE A 176 17.74 3.62 9.47
CA ILE A 176 17.46 2.23 9.83
C ILE A 176 18.11 1.21 8.89
N ALA A 177 18.77 1.65 7.81
CA ALA A 177 19.24 0.77 6.75
C ALA A 177 20.36 -0.21 7.19
N ASN A 178 21.17 0.16 8.16
CA ASN A 178 22.36 -0.59 8.58
C ASN A 178 22.43 -0.83 10.09
N ILE A 179 21.30 -0.81 10.78
CA ILE A 179 21.25 -1.05 12.22
C ILE A 179 20.71 -2.45 12.54
N SER A 180 21.10 -2.98 13.69
CA SER A 180 20.57 -4.25 14.18
C SER A 180 19.08 -4.12 14.58
N ARG A 181 18.41 -5.26 14.70
CA ARG A 181 17.02 -5.30 15.19
C ARG A 181 16.88 -4.68 16.58
N SER A 182 17.83 -4.87 17.46
CA SER A 182 17.82 -4.29 18.81
C SER A 182 17.93 -2.77 18.77
N GLU A 183 18.86 -2.23 17.97
CA GLU A 183 19.01 -0.79 17.76
C GLU A 183 17.75 -0.18 17.12
N PHE A 184 17.17 -0.85 16.13
CA PHE A 184 15.91 -0.41 15.52
C PHE A 184 14.78 -0.28 16.55
N VAL A 185 14.60 -1.29 17.43
CA VAL A 185 13.58 -1.24 18.48
C VAL A 185 13.83 -0.08 19.46
N GLN A 186 15.08 0.18 19.84
CA GLN A 186 15.42 1.31 20.71
C GLN A 186 15.18 2.65 20.01
N LEU A 187 15.55 2.74 18.74
CA LEU A 187 15.35 3.95 17.94
C LEU A 187 13.87 4.28 17.79
N VAL A 188 13.04 3.29 17.44
CA VAL A 188 11.57 3.46 17.36
C VAL A 188 10.97 3.92 18.68
N LYS A 189 11.42 3.37 19.82
CA LYS A 189 10.95 3.79 21.15
C LYS A 189 11.35 5.22 21.51
N SER A 190 12.46 5.72 20.99
CA SER A 190 12.96 7.08 21.24
C SER A 190 12.31 8.15 20.37
N ARG A 191 11.57 7.78 19.34
CA ARG A 191 10.97 8.69 18.37
C ARG A 191 9.48 8.90 18.60
N THR A 192 9.01 10.09 18.26
CA THR A 192 7.58 10.42 18.32
C THR A 192 6.80 9.58 17.33
N LYS A 193 5.76 8.92 17.85
CA LYS A 193 4.77 8.20 17.06
C LYS A 193 3.59 9.12 16.79
N THR A 194 3.20 9.24 15.54
CA THR A 194 1.99 9.96 15.11
C THR A 194 0.96 8.96 14.59
N TYR A 195 -0.29 9.11 14.99
CA TYR A 195 -1.41 8.30 14.50
C TYR A 195 -2.24 9.10 13.51
N TYR A 196 -2.49 8.51 12.35
CA TYR A 196 -3.39 9.02 11.32
C TYR A 196 -4.62 8.11 11.24
N PRO A 197 -5.80 8.59 11.63
CA PRO A 197 -7.04 7.85 11.45
C PRO A 197 -7.35 7.74 9.96
N TYR A 198 -7.80 6.58 9.51
CA TYR A 198 -8.34 6.43 8.17
C TYR A 198 -9.81 6.83 8.14
N GLN A 199 -10.28 7.32 6.99
CA GLN A 199 -11.68 7.55 6.70
C GLN A 199 -12.07 6.76 5.46
N ILE A 200 -13.28 6.19 5.45
CA ILE A 200 -13.79 5.41 4.30
C ILE A 200 -13.84 6.33 3.07
N GLY A 201 -13.31 5.85 1.95
CA GLY A 201 -13.21 6.60 0.69
C GLY A 201 -11.98 7.51 0.58
N GLU A 202 -11.19 7.62 1.66
CA GLU A 202 -9.98 8.44 1.67
C GLU A 202 -8.76 7.65 1.19
N LEU A 203 -8.01 8.24 0.26
CA LEU A 203 -6.72 7.79 -0.20
C LEU A 203 -5.64 8.48 0.64
N ILE A 204 -4.86 7.68 1.35
CA ILE A 204 -3.71 8.12 2.15
C ILE A 204 -2.43 7.86 1.35
N LEU A 205 -1.56 8.85 1.28
CA LEU A 205 -0.25 8.75 0.62
C LEU A 205 0.86 9.15 1.58
N HIS A 206 1.98 8.45 1.48
CA HIS A 206 3.22 8.82 2.16
C HIS A 206 4.43 8.36 1.36
N SER A 207 5.61 8.86 1.70
CA SER A 207 6.85 8.29 1.17
C SER A 207 6.98 6.84 1.63
N GLY A 208 7.29 5.92 0.71
CA GLY A 208 7.59 4.54 1.07
C GLY A 208 8.76 4.41 2.05
N HIS A 209 9.61 5.44 2.15
CA HIS A 209 10.72 5.53 3.11
C HIS A 209 10.31 5.99 4.52
N THR A 210 9.04 6.33 4.74
CA THR A 210 8.51 6.63 6.07
C THR A 210 8.39 5.36 6.88
N VAL A 211 8.94 5.35 8.09
CA VAL A 211 8.74 4.23 9.03
C VAL A 211 7.31 4.25 9.52
N HIS A 212 6.59 3.17 9.29
CA HIS A 212 5.16 3.09 9.59
C HIS A 212 4.70 1.69 10.03
N GLN A 213 3.45 1.62 10.46
CA GLN A 213 2.78 0.38 10.88
C GLN A 213 1.27 0.57 10.74
N ILE A 214 0.56 -0.46 10.33
CA ILE A 214 -0.91 -0.51 10.46
C ILE A 214 -1.26 -0.42 11.95
N ALA A 215 -2.04 0.60 12.32
CA ALA A 215 -2.48 0.77 13.69
C ALA A 215 -3.49 -0.32 14.09
N PRO A 216 -3.45 -0.82 15.35
CA PRO A 216 -4.43 -1.76 15.84
C PRO A 216 -5.86 -1.20 15.77
N ALA A 217 -6.81 -2.09 15.58
CA ALA A 217 -8.22 -1.80 15.84
C ALA A 217 -8.48 -1.75 17.35
N LYS A 218 -9.69 -1.35 17.75
CA LYS A 218 -10.09 -1.32 19.16
C LYS A 218 -11.53 -1.80 19.29
N ASN A 219 -11.81 -2.57 20.35
CA ASN A 219 -13.16 -3.07 20.66
C ASN A 219 -13.81 -3.80 19.47
N ILE A 220 -13.07 -4.68 18.83
CA ILE A 220 -13.51 -5.40 17.63
C ILE A 220 -14.80 -6.16 17.90
N GLN A 221 -15.80 -5.91 17.05
CA GLN A 221 -17.07 -6.59 17.02
C GLN A 221 -17.06 -7.70 15.96
N PRO A 222 -17.99 -8.68 16.03
CA PRO A 222 -18.02 -9.82 15.09
C PRO A 222 -18.22 -9.42 13.62
N ASP A 223 -18.82 -8.28 13.35
CA ASP A 223 -19.09 -7.72 12.02
C ASP A 223 -18.05 -6.70 11.56
N ASP A 224 -17.06 -6.40 12.40
CA ASP A 224 -15.96 -5.52 12.00
C ASP A 224 -15.07 -6.19 10.95
N GLU A 225 -14.60 -5.36 10.04
CA GLU A 225 -13.60 -5.74 9.04
C GLU A 225 -12.72 -4.54 8.69
N ARG A 226 -11.61 -4.81 8.04
CA ARG A 226 -10.80 -3.77 7.40
C ARG A 226 -10.47 -4.21 5.98
N ILE A 227 -11.02 -3.49 5.00
CA ILE A 227 -10.70 -3.68 3.58
C ILE A 227 -10.01 -2.41 3.07
N THR A 228 -8.82 -2.57 2.54
CA THR A 228 -8.05 -1.45 1.97
C THR A 228 -7.45 -1.87 0.63
N LEU A 229 -7.57 -1.01 -0.38
CA LEU A 229 -6.76 -1.12 -1.59
C LEU A 229 -5.39 -0.52 -1.30
N GLN A 230 -4.33 -1.23 -1.65
CA GLN A 230 -2.95 -0.80 -1.44
C GLN A 230 -2.13 -0.89 -2.70
N GLY A 231 -1.13 -0.01 -2.79
CA GLY A 231 -0.17 -0.03 -3.87
C GLY A 231 0.98 0.93 -3.62
N HIS A 232 1.92 0.88 -4.53
CA HIS A 232 3.15 1.66 -4.52
C HIS A 232 3.34 2.32 -5.87
N ALA A 233 4.21 3.33 -5.94
CA ALA A 233 4.64 3.90 -7.20
C ALA A 233 6.11 4.30 -7.15
N LEU A 234 6.80 4.12 -8.29
CA LEU A 234 8.14 4.63 -8.54
C LEU A 234 8.13 5.49 -9.81
N PHE A 235 8.90 6.56 -9.79
CA PHE A 235 9.08 7.37 -10.98
C PHE A 235 10.09 6.70 -11.90
N SER A 236 9.66 6.36 -13.12
CA SER A 236 10.47 5.69 -14.14
C SER A 236 10.07 6.17 -15.52
N GLN A 237 11.03 6.40 -16.40
CA GLN A 237 10.82 6.79 -17.80
C GLN A 237 9.84 7.98 -17.98
N GLY A 238 9.88 8.95 -17.06
CA GLY A 238 9.06 10.16 -17.14
C GLY A 238 7.62 10.02 -16.65
N SER A 239 7.27 8.91 -16.01
CA SER A 239 5.95 8.67 -15.39
C SER A 239 6.06 7.91 -14.08
N TRP A 240 5.03 8.02 -13.23
CA TRP A 240 4.90 7.19 -12.05
C TRP A 240 4.34 5.82 -12.44
N GLN A 241 5.12 4.79 -12.23
CA GLN A 241 4.74 3.39 -12.46
C GLN A 241 4.09 2.84 -11.20
N ILE A 242 2.78 2.58 -11.27
CA ILE A 242 1.98 2.06 -10.16
C ILE A 242 2.06 0.53 -10.16
N TYR A 243 2.25 -0.06 -8.98
CA TYR A 243 2.32 -1.51 -8.76
C TYR A 243 1.94 -1.88 -7.33
N TRP A 244 1.84 -3.17 -7.05
CA TRP A 244 1.63 -3.69 -5.71
C TRP A 244 2.59 -4.81 -5.29
#